data_ef0af6d5f5351dadefe9b4a6339c0600
#
_entry.id   ef0af6d5f5351dadefe9b4a6339c0600
#
_cell.length_a   1.000
_cell.length_b   1.000
_cell.length_c   1.000
_cell.angle_alpha   90.00
_cell.angle_beta   90.00
_cell.angle_gamma   90.00
#
_symmetry.space_group_name_H-M   'P 1'
#
loop_
_entity.id
_entity.type
_entity.pdbx_description
1 polymer ?
#
loop_
_entity_poly.entity_id
_entity_poly.type
_entity_poly.pdbx_seq_one_letter_code
_entity_poly.pdbx_strand_id
1 'polypeptide(L)'
;MSSKTVCIIGAGVGGLTSAAYLAKEGYKVTVLEKATTVGGSAGWYIRKRRKFPTGATIAFGLEEKGLLRTLLNELDIDLPAEELLHPMDVILPEGKVSIVKNPALWEHELKEAFHPRSGDVVRFWATLQQISDDVLGVTESRVSLPIRKRYDLGTLPRHAVRNPKSVARLARYALYTVEDLMKKFHLESYEPLRQLLDAQLLDAVQTDVSKAALLPSSLALTIYRRGSFFIENGMGQLGKVLANRIKDLGGEILKVSPVDSLLYEETRKQWSVTSRKCTSSFDAVINNSGISFGEGTSYESEDEFSWGAFRVDAILSAEGLSRQLKERRLPFAYQIVPSLDSPSIRETTHGPVYVTFNHAVNPKGEPVEGEVMMTVSLHTELGIWSRYTEDEYKRIKEQVTKETLSEIERVIPVKENLLFAEAGTPLTYERYIGKRAVGGFPLTVRNAITKPKSVRSSQPQLYIVGEQAFPGPGTLSSALSGYYAARSIMKDLKRLSKWKRY
;
A
#
# COMPACT_ATOMS: atom_id res chain seq x y z
N MET A 1 0.80 34.14 20.08
CA MET A 1 1.84 33.11 20.05
C MET A 1 2.16 32.83 18.58
N SER A 2 3.43 32.80 18.16
CA SER A 2 3.79 32.46 16.79
C SER A 2 3.33 31.03 16.50
N SER A 3 2.72 30.82 15.35
CA SER A 3 2.31 29.48 14.89
C SER A 3 3.55 28.60 14.80
N LYS A 4 3.45 27.36 15.31
CA LYS A 4 4.52 26.36 15.23
C LYS A 4 4.73 25.91 13.79
N THR A 5 5.99 25.72 13.41
CA THR A 5 6.41 25.34 12.06
C THR A 5 6.73 23.85 11.97
N VAL A 6 6.25 23.18 10.93
CA VAL A 6 6.52 21.75 10.69
C VAL A 6 6.94 21.53 9.25
N CYS A 7 8.07 20.85 9.05
CA CYS A 7 8.53 20.40 7.74
C CYS A 7 8.12 18.94 7.51
N ILE A 8 7.60 18.66 6.32
CA ILE A 8 7.32 17.30 5.86
C ILE A 8 8.24 16.99 4.67
N ILE A 9 9.04 15.95 4.76
CA ILE A 9 9.95 15.50 3.72
C ILE A 9 9.31 14.35 2.95
N GLY A 10 8.96 14.61 1.71
CA GLY A 10 8.27 13.68 0.81
C GLY A 10 6.74 13.84 0.83
N ALA A 11 6.17 14.08 -0.35
CA ALA A 11 4.74 14.24 -0.59
C ALA A 11 4.04 12.91 -0.92
N GLY A 12 4.40 11.81 -0.26
CA GLY A 12 3.64 10.57 -0.28
C GLY A 12 2.38 10.67 0.58
N VAL A 13 1.49 9.69 0.52
CA VAL A 13 0.18 9.71 1.21
C VAL A 13 0.32 9.97 2.72
N GLY A 14 1.27 9.32 3.40
CA GLY A 14 1.51 9.54 4.84
C GLY A 14 1.92 10.97 5.16
N GLY A 15 2.87 11.53 4.39
CA GLY A 15 3.33 12.91 4.52
C GLY A 15 2.21 13.92 4.26
N LEU A 16 1.46 13.74 3.17
CA LEU A 16 0.34 14.63 2.81
C LEU A 16 -0.79 14.55 3.84
N THR A 17 -1.12 13.37 4.35
CA THR A 17 -2.14 13.23 5.41
C THR A 17 -1.72 13.95 6.68
N SER A 18 -0.46 13.78 7.12
CA SER A 18 0.04 14.48 8.30
C SER A 18 0.06 16.00 8.10
N ALA A 19 0.47 16.46 6.92
CA ALA A 19 0.49 17.88 6.56
C ALA A 19 -0.91 18.50 6.61
N ALA A 20 -1.92 17.81 6.04
CA ALA A 20 -3.30 18.30 6.02
C ALA A 20 -3.89 18.42 7.45
N TYR A 21 -3.68 17.40 8.31
CA TYR A 21 -4.12 17.47 9.70
C TYR A 21 -3.44 18.57 10.48
N LEU A 22 -2.12 18.76 10.32
CA LEU A 22 -1.40 19.82 11.00
C LEU A 22 -1.80 21.21 10.51
N ALA A 23 -1.98 21.40 9.20
CA ALA A 23 -2.46 22.66 8.63
C ALA A 23 -3.88 22.99 9.14
N LYS A 24 -4.79 22.02 9.22
CA LYS A 24 -6.15 22.18 9.80
C LYS A 24 -6.10 22.66 11.25
N GLU A 25 -5.11 22.24 12.02
CA GLU A 25 -4.89 22.67 13.42
C GLU A 25 -4.07 23.97 13.56
N GLY A 26 -3.82 24.67 12.44
CA GLY A 26 -3.18 25.99 12.42
C GLY A 26 -1.66 25.97 12.53
N TYR A 27 -0.99 24.85 12.28
CA TYR A 27 0.47 24.80 12.15
C TYR A 27 0.89 25.38 10.80
N LYS A 28 2.04 26.06 10.75
CA LYS A 28 2.69 26.42 9.49
C LYS A 28 3.38 25.19 8.91
N VAL A 29 2.86 24.68 7.83
CA VAL A 29 3.31 23.43 7.23
C VAL A 29 4.02 23.71 5.91
N THR A 30 5.23 23.16 5.74
CA THR A 30 5.97 23.14 4.49
C THR A 30 6.28 21.70 4.10
N VAL A 31 5.82 21.29 2.92
CA VAL A 31 6.10 19.96 2.34
C VAL A 31 7.19 20.11 1.28
N LEU A 32 8.29 19.37 1.42
CA LEU A 32 9.40 19.33 0.46
C LEU A 32 9.34 18.02 -0.32
N GLU A 33 9.15 18.09 -1.64
CA GLU A 33 9.05 16.93 -2.53
C GLU A 33 10.12 16.99 -3.62
N LYS A 34 10.87 15.89 -3.80
CA LYS A 34 11.92 15.80 -4.83
C LYS A 34 11.36 15.70 -6.25
N ALA A 35 10.20 15.07 -6.39
CA ALA A 35 9.56 14.86 -7.70
C ALA A 35 8.77 16.09 -8.17
N THR A 36 8.35 16.05 -9.42
CA THR A 36 7.45 17.04 -10.03
C THR A 36 5.98 16.82 -9.67
N THR A 37 5.64 15.62 -9.16
CA THR A 37 4.30 15.19 -8.79
C THR A 37 4.22 14.81 -7.32
N VAL A 38 3.01 14.78 -6.76
CA VAL A 38 2.73 14.31 -5.39
C VAL A 38 2.11 12.91 -5.42
N GLY A 39 2.05 12.24 -4.27
CA GLY A 39 1.40 10.94 -4.09
C GLY A 39 2.39 9.78 -3.82
N GLY A 40 3.66 9.93 -4.15
CA GLY A 40 4.65 8.88 -3.94
C GLY A 40 4.28 7.58 -4.68
N SER A 41 4.29 6.42 -4.00
CA SER A 41 3.88 5.13 -4.58
C SER A 41 2.39 5.02 -4.94
N ALA A 42 1.55 5.93 -4.44
CA ALA A 42 0.16 6.08 -4.85
C ALA A 42 -0.03 7.22 -5.86
N GLY A 43 1.07 7.75 -6.43
CA GLY A 43 1.06 8.81 -7.42
C GLY A 43 0.92 8.28 -8.85
N TRP A 44 1.37 9.09 -9.79
CA TRP A 44 1.46 8.75 -11.21
C TRP A 44 2.74 9.29 -11.83
N TYR A 45 3.10 8.71 -12.97
CA TYR A 45 4.10 9.26 -13.87
C TYR A 45 3.55 9.37 -15.29
N ILE A 46 4.21 10.16 -16.13
CA ILE A 46 3.78 10.38 -17.52
C ILE A 46 4.73 9.66 -18.46
N ARG A 47 4.18 8.80 -19.32
CA ARG A 47 4.90 8.14 -20.39
C ARG A 47 4.04 8.10 -21.67
N LYS A 48 4.64 8.37 -22.83
CA LYS A 48 3.89 8.42 -24.11
C LYS A 48 2.59 9.23 -24.03
N ARG A 49 2.61 10.37 -23.32
CA ARG A 49 1.45 11.24 -23.08
C ARG A 49 0.27 10.54 -22.39
N ARG A 50 0.55 9.52 -21.57
CA ARG A 50 -0.43 8.83 -20.73
C ARG A 50 0.05 8.88 -19.28
N LYS A 51 -0.90 8.92 -18.33
CA LYS A 51 -0.63 8.79 -16.90
C LYS A 51 -0.67 7.32 -16.51
N PHE A 52 0.42 6.80 -16.00
CA PHE A 52 0.48 5.48 -15.41
C PHE A 52 0.54 5.60 -13.88
N PRO A 53 -0.14 4.73 -13.11
CA PRO A 53 -0.01 4.71 -11.66
C PRO A 53 1.42 4.26 -11.28
N THR A 54 1.99 4.85 -10.22
CA THR A 54 3.34 4.50 -9.78
C THR A 54 3.40 3.12 -9.11
N GLY A 55 2.32 2.73 -8.40
CA GLY A 55 2.23 1.46 -7.68
C GLY A 55 0.77 1.04 -7.48
N ALA A 56 0.14 1.53 -6.43
CA ALA A 56 -1.23 1.14 -6.06
C ALA A 56 -2.28 1.49 -7.12
N THR A 57 -3.26 0.60 -7.31
CA THR A 57 -4.35 0.76 -8.29
C THR A 57 -5.74 0.63 -7.66
N ILE A 58 -5.88 -0.09 -6.54
CA ILE A 58 -7.12 -0.28 -5.80
C ILE A 58 -7.02 0.46 -4.45
N ALA A 59 -8.08 1.16 -4.06
CA ALA A 59 -8.21 1.81 -2.78
C ALA A 59 -9.09 0.99 -1.82
N PHE A 60 -8.75 1.05 -0.54
CA PHE A 60 -9.49 0.40 0.54
C PHE A 60 -9.86 1.40 1.64
N GLY A 61 -10.90 1.09 2.41
CA GLY A 61 -11.33 1.92 3.53
C GLY A 61 -12.12 3.17 3.09
N LEU A 62 -12.72 3.15 1.90
CA LEU A 62 -13.59 4.20 1.37
C LEU A 62 -15.08 3.88 1.50
N GLU A 63 -15.46 2.71 2.04
CA GLU A 63 -16.82 2.40 2.43
C GLU A 63 -17.37 3.45 3.43
N GLU A 64 -18.68 3.52 3.61
CA GLU A 64 -19.37 4.58 4.39
C GLU A 64 -18.74 4.85 5.77
N LYS A 65 -18.31 3.80 6.48
CA LYS A 65 -17.65 3.88 7.79
C LYS A 65 -16.16 3.53 7.71
N GLY A 66 -15.59 3.48 6.50
CA GLY A 66 -14.21 3.11 6.26
C GLY A 66 -13.24 4.11 6.86
N LEU A 67 -12.08 3.61 7.26
CA LEU A 67 -11.06 4.42 7.93
C LEU A 67 -10.50 5.53 7.03
N LEU A 68 -10.26 5.26 5.74
CA LEU A 68 -9.77 6.28 4.82
C LEU A 68 -10.85 7.33 4.56
N ARG A 69 -12.11 6.91 4.36
CA ARG A 69 -13.27 7.81 4.23
C ARG A 69 -13.40 8.72 5.46
N THR A 70 -13.24 8.15 6.65
CA THR A 70 -13.32 8.90 7.91
C THR A 70 -12.20 9.94 8.01
N LEU A 71 -10.94 9.58 7.65
CA LEU A 71 -9.82 10.53 7.64
C LEU A 71 -10.05 11.68 6.65
N LEU A 72 -10.57 11.38 5.47
CA LEU A 72 -10.86 12.39 4.45
C LEU A 72 -12.01 13.32 4.87
N ASN A 73 -13.08 12.77 5.43
CA ASN A 73 -14.20 13.55 5.96
C ASN A 73 -13.75 14.50 7.09
N GLU A 74 -12.88 14.03 7.99
CA GLU A 74 -12.28 14.89 9.04
C GLU A 74 -11.44 16.03 8.47
N LEU A 75 -10.97 15.91 7.24
CA LEU A 75 -10.21 16.94 6.52
C LEU A 75 -11.10 17.78 5.57
N ASP A 76 -12.39 17.54 5.53
CA ASP A 76 -13.35 18.15 4.59
C ASP A 76 -12.95 17.90 3.12
N ILE A 77 -12.50 16.68 2.83
CA ILE A 77 -12.07 16.24 1.48
C ILE A 77 -13.10 15.29 0.92
N ASP A 78 -13.64 15.62 -0.24
CA ASP A 78 -14.38 14.68 -1.09
C ASP A 78 -13.43 13.99 -2.08
N LEU A 79 -13.59 12.67 -2.21
CA LEU A 79 -12.81 11.85 -3.13
C LEU A 79 -13.76 10.92 -3.89
N PRO A 80 -14.13 11.27 -5.13
CA PRO A 80 -14.97 10.42 -5.97
C PRO A 80 -14.30 9.07 -6.22
N ALA A 81 -15.03 8.00 -5.90
CA ALA A 81 -14.56 6.63 -6.08
C ALA A 81 -15.73 5.70 -6.33
N GLU A 82 -15.55 4.77 -7.26
CA GLU A 82 -16.51 3.73 -7.61
C GLU A 82 -16.20 2.44 -6.82
N GLU A 83 -17.23 1.82 -6.24
CA GLU A 83 -17.07 0.56 -5.55
C GLU A 83 -17.01 -0.60 -6.55
N LEU A 84 -15.98 -1.43 -6.42
CA LEU A 84 -15.77 -2.61 -7.23
C LEU A 84 -16.47 -3.82 -6.58
N LEU A 85 -17.64 -4.19 -7.09
CA LEU A 85 -18.41 -5.33 -6.57
C LEU A 85 -17.75 -6.69 -6.91
N HIS A 86 -16.98 -6.72 -7.98
CA HIS A 86 -16.14 -7.84 -8.42
C HIS A 86 -14.72 -7.31 -8.69
N PRO A 87 -13.92 -7.09 -7.63
CA PRO A 87 -12.60 -6.45 -7.78
C PRO A 87 -11.57 -7.32 -8.51
N MET A 88 -11.66 -8.65 -8.41
CA MET A 88 -10.58 -9.51 -8.88
C MET A 88 -11.03 -10.93 -9.19
N ASP A 89 -10.42 -11.53 -10.22
CA ASP A 89 -10.37 -12.99 -10.43
C ASP A 89 -8.97 -13.51 -10.10
N VAL A 90 -8.89 -14.59 -9.36
CA VAL A 90 -7.64 -15.33 -9.12
C VAL A 90 -7.64 -16.57 -10.01
N ILE A 91 -6.69 -16.61 -10.94
CA ILE A 91 -6.52 -17.71 -11.88
C ILE A 91 -5.49 -18.67 -11.31
N LEU A 92 -5.94 -19.85 -10.93
CA LEU A 92 -5.14 -20.95 -10.42
C LEU A 92 -4.77 -21.93 -11.54
N PRO A 93 -3.81 -22.82 -11.38
CA PRO A 93 -3.49 -23.85 -12.38
C PRO A 93 -4.68 -24.71 -12.77
N GLU A 94 -5.57 -25.03 -11.82
CA GLU A 94 -6.70 -25.96 -12.03
C GLU A 94 -8.07 -25.24 -12.01
N GLY A 95 -8.10 -23.90 -12.04
CA GLY A 95 -9.38 -23.22 -12.01
C GLY A 95 -9.30 -21.71 -11.76
N LYS A 96 -10.43 -21.15 -11.40
CA LYS A 96 -10.59 -19.71 -11.13
C LYS A 96 -11.39 -19.50 -9.85
N VAL A 97 -11.03 -18.50 -9.08
CA VAL A 97 -11.80 -18.02 -7.92
C VAL A 97 -12.13 -16.54 -8.11
N SER A 98 -13.39 -16.20 -8.18
CA SER A 98 -13.84 -14.81 -8.29
C SER A 98 -13.98 -14.18 -6.90
N ILE A 99 -13.19 -13.15 -6.62
CA ILE A 99 -13.32 -12.39 -5.39
C ILE A 99 -14.49 -11.41 -5.55
N VAL A 100 -15.58 -11.67 -4.85
CA VAL A 100 -16.82 -10.88 -4.95
C VAL A 100 -17.26 -10.36 -3.60
N LYS A 101 -17.85 -9.16 -3.57
CA LYS A 101 -18.30 -8.52 -2.33
C LYS A 101 -19.50 -9.21 -1.70
N ASN A 102 -20.44 -9.68 -2.51
CA ASN A 102 -21.68 -10.29 -2.02
C ASN A 102 -21.38 -11.58 -1.25
N PRO A 103 -21.81 -11.72 0.02
CA PRO A 103 -21.49 -12.88 0.85
C PRO A 103 -22.04 -14.21 0.32
N ALA A 104 -23.25 -14.21 -0.26
CA ALA A 104 -23.86 -15.43 -0.80
C ALA A 104 -23.14 -15.90 -2.08
N LEU A 105 -22.78 -14.97 -2.96
CA LEU A 105 -21.98 -15.28 -4.14
C LEU A 105 -20.60 -15.77 -3.75
N TRP A 106 -19.95 -15.16 -2.73
CA TRP A 106 -18.67 -15.62 -2.23
C TRP A 106 -18.73 -17.04 -1.65
N GLU A 107 -19.75 -17.35 -0.86
CA GLU A 107 -19.92 -18.71 -0.35
C GLU A 107 -20.15 -19.72 -1.48
N HIS A 108 -20.88 -19.33 -2.52
CA HIS A 108 -21.04 -20.14 -3.74
C HIS A 108 -19.71 -20.37 -4.44
N GLU A 109 -18.91 -19.33 -4.68
CA GLU A 109 -17.57 -19.42 -5.27
C GLU A 109 -16.68 -20.41 -4.49
N LEU A 110 -16.67 -20.30 -3.14
CA LEU A 110 -15.90 -21.24 -2.31
C LEU A 110 -16.38 -22.69 -2.44
N LYS A 111 -17.70 -22.92 -2.58
CA LYS A 111 -18.25 -24.27 -2.74
C LYS A 111 -17.89 -24.88 -4.08
N GLU A 112 -17.93 -24.10 -5.14
CA GLU A 112 -17.62 -24.57 -6.49
C GLU A 112 -16.10 -24.79 -6.66
N ALA A 113 -15.28 -23.79 -6.28
CA ALA A 113 -13.84 -23.84 -6.51
C ALA A 113 -13.11 -24.89 -5.65
N PHE A 114 -13.64 -25.28 -4.50
CA PHE A 114 -12.92 -26.13 -3.53
C PHE A 114 -13.62 -27.45 -3.23
N HIS A 115 -14.43 -27.96 -4.15
CA HIS A 115 -14.98 -29.32 -4.06
C HIS A 115 -13.84 -30.36 -4.14
N PRO A 116 -13.82 -31.43 -3.30
CA PRO A 116 -14.84 -31.84 -2.34
C PRO A 116 -14.66 -31.25 -0.91
N ARG A 117 -13.66 -30.39 -0.67
CA ARG A 117 -13.34 -29.85 0.66
C ARG A 117 -14.07 -28.54 0.98
N SER A 118 -15.08 -28.16 0.20
CA SER A 118 -15.78 -26.88 0.28
C SER A 118 -16.35 -26.57 1.68
N GLY A 119 -16.88 -27.59 2.39
CA GLY A 119 -17.40 -27.41 3.75
C GLY A 119 -16.34 -26.95 4.77
N ASP A 120 -15.12 -27.50 4.67
CA ASP A 120 -14.00 -27.12 5.53
C ASP A 120 -13.48 -25.71 5.15
N VAL A 121 -13.41 -25.42 3.85
CA VAL A 121 -12.98 -24.11 3.34
C VAL A 121 -13.95 -23.02 3.75
N VAL A 122 -15.25 -23.23 3.68
CA VAL A 122 -16.25 -22.26 4.14
C VAL A 122 -16.10 -21.98 5.65
N ARG A 123 -15.90 -23.03 6.48
CA ARG A 123 -15.68 -22.84 7.92
C ARG A 123 -14.36 -22.13 8.24
N PHE A 124 -13.28 -22.45 7.51
CA PHE A 124 -12.01 -21.75 7.59
C PHE A 124 -12.21 -20.25 7.30
N TRP A 125 -12.90 -19.94 6.20
CA TRP A 125 -13.12 -18.55 5.77
C TRP A 125 -14.01 -17.76 6.73
N ALA A 126 -15.06 -18.40 7.27
CA ALA A 126 -15.91 -17.77 8.29
C ALA A 126 -15.11 -17.43 9.57
N THR A 127 -14.18 -18.31 9.98
CA THR A 127 -13.30 -18.04 11.12
C THR A 127 -12.31 -16.91 10.81
N LEU A 128 -11.72 -16.91 9.62
CA LEU A 128 -10.83 -15.86 9.14
C LEU A 128 -11.54 -14.49 9.12
N GLN A 129 -12.78 -14.46 8.61
CA GLN A 129 -13.61 -13.23 8.60
C GLN A 129 -13.86 -12.70 10.01
N GLN A 130 -14.15 -13.57 10.97
CA GLN A 130 -14.38 -13.18 12.35
C GLN A 130 -13.14 -12.59 13.02
N ILE A 131 -11.96 -13.18 12.77
CA ILE A 131 -10.67 -12.65 13.24
C ILE A 131 -10.41 -11.27 12.61
N SER A 132 -10.67 -11.15 11.32
CA SER A 132 -10.52 -9.90 10.58
C SER A 132 -11.43 -8.78 11.12
N ASP A 133 -12.68 -9.10 11.50
CA ASP A 133 -13.60 -8.13 12.12
C ASP A 133 -13.06 -7.61 13.45
N ASP A 134 -12.47 -8.50 14.26
CA ASP A 134 -11.84 -8.11 15.51
C ASP A 134 -10.60 -7.23 15.30
N VAL A 135 -9.75 -7.56 14.31
CA VAL A 135 -8.57 -6.75 13.95
C VAL A 135 -9.00 -5.35 13.48
N LEU A 136 -10.04 -5.29 12.64
CA LEU A 136 -10.59 -4.02 12.17
C LEU A 136 -11.11 -3.16 13.33
N GLY A 137 -11.87 -3.74 14.27
CA GLY A 137 -12.37 -3.03 15.45
C GLY A 137 -11.22 -2.45 16.31
N VAL A 138 -10.09 -3.15 16.43
CA VAL A 138 -8.89 -2.60 17.08
C VAL A 138 -8.30 -1.46 16.25
N THR A 139 -8.23 -1.61 14.93
CA THR A 139 -7.70 -0.56 14.04
C THR A 139 -8.56 0.70 14.07
N GLU A 140 -9.89 0.57 14.09
CA GLU A 140 -10.85 1.67 14.25
C GLU A 140 -10.71 2.40 15.59
N SER A 141 -10.17 1.75 16.61
CA SER A 141 -9.87 2.41 17.89
C SER A 141 -8.72 3.43 17.78
N ARG A 142 -8.07 3.52 16.61
CA ARG A 142 -6.94 4.42 16.30
C ARG A 142 -5.79 4.28 17.30
N VAL A 143 -5.52 3.06 17.72
CA VAL A 143 -4.31 2.73 18.49
C VAL A 143 -3.07 2.91 17.61
N SER A 144 -2.00 3.45 18.17
CA SER A 144 -0.70 3.57 17.51
C SER A 144 0.33 2.70 18.24
N LEU A 145 0.89 1.73 17.54
CA LEU A 145 1.87 0.80 18.12
C LEU A 145 3.30 1.14 17.65
N PRO A 146 4.31 0.77 18.43
CA PRO A 146 4.24 0.39 19.85
C PRO A 146 3.81 1.57 20.73
N ILE A 147 3.08 1.30 21.80
CA ILE A 147 2.58 2.33 22.72
C ILE A 147 3.75 3.01 23.45
N ARG A 148 3.93 4.31 23.20
CA ARG A 148 4.96 5.15 23.83
C ARG A 148 4.36 6.17 24.81
N LYS A 149 3.14 6.61 24.55
CA LYS A 149 2.40 7.59 25.36
C LYS A 149 0.95 7.13 25.54
N ARG A 150 0.28 7.60 26.63
CA ARG A 150 -1.11 7.22 26.92
C ARG A 150 -2.09 7.48 25.77
N TYR A 151 -1.88 8.53 25.00
CA TYR A 151 -2.74 8.87 23.87
C TYR A 151 -2.52 7.98 22.65
N ASP A 152 -1.46 7.15 22.60
CA ASP A 152 -1.24 6.14 21.57
C ASP A 152 -2.29 5.01 21.67
N LEU A 153 -2.87 4.82 22.85
CA LEU A 153 -3.94 3.85 23.06
C LEU A 153 -5.23 4.17 22.25
N GLY A 154 -5.43 5.43 21.82
CA GLY A 154 -6.67 5.83 21.16
C GLY A 154 -7.89 5.51 22.04
N THR A 155 -8.88 4.85 21.45
CA THR A 155 -10.07 4.36 22.17
C THR A 155 -10.01 2.86 22.49
N LEU A 156 -8.83 2.23 22.33
CA LEU A 156 -8.63 0.79 22.56
C LEU A 156 -9.14 0.30 23.95
N PRO A 157 -8.87 1.01 25.08
CA PRO A 157 -9.38 0.56 26.37
C PRO A 157 -10.91 0.46 26.43
N ARG A 158 -11.61 1.43 25.79
CA ARG A 158 -13.09 1.41 25.69
C ARG A 158 -13.55 0.26 24.78
N HIS A 159 -12.86 0.04 23.68
CA HIS A 159 -13.13 -1.08 22.77
C HIS A 159 -12.96 -2.42 23.48
N ALA A 160 -11.87 -2.61 24.21
CA ALA A 160 -11.57 -3.84 24.95
C ALA A 160 -12.65 -4.17 26.00
N VAL A 161 -13.09 -3.16 26.76
CA VAL A 161 -14.16 -3.35 27.77
C VAL A 161 -15.49 -3.73 27.12
N ARG A 162 -15.81 -3.15 25.94
CA ARG A 162 -17.07 -3.44 25.24
C ARG A 162 -17.04 -4.77 24.50
N ASN A 163 -15.88 -5.25 24.09
CA ASN A 163 -15.69 -6.42 23.24
C ASN A 163 -14.71 -7.44 23.84
N PRO A 164 -14.94 -7.98 25.06
CA PRO A 164 -14.00 -8.87 25.74
C PRO A 164 -13.76 -10.18 24.96
N LYS A 165 -14.78 -10.68 24.25
CA LYS A 165 -14.66 -11.88 23.40
C LYS A 165 -13.72 -11.64 22.21
N SER A 166 -13.73 -10.45 21.61
CA SER A 166 -12.82 -10.02 20.55
C SER A 166 -11.36 -10.04 21.07
N VAL A 167 -11.12 -9.42 22.22
CA VAL A 167 -9.78 -9.39 22.84
C VAL A 167 -9.28 -10.81 23.13
N ALA A 168 -10.10 -11.68 23.69
CA ALA A 168 -9.74 -13.07 23.99
C ALA A 168 -9.40 -13.84 22.70
N ARG A 169 -10.16 -13.64 21.62
CA ARG A 169 -9.90 -14.26 20.31
C ARG A 169 -8.59 -13.75 19.69
N LEU A 170 -8.36 -12.44 19.69
CA LEU A 170 -7.11 -11.87 19.19
C LEU A 170 -5.91 -12.37 19.98
N ALA A 171 -5.98 -12.43 21.31
CA ALA A 171 -4.93 -12.99 22.15
C ALA A 171 -4.66 -14.47 21.84
N ARG A 172 -5.70 -15.27 21.61
CA ARG A 172 -5.58 -16.70 21.23
C ARG A 172 -4.80 -16.88 19.92
N TYR A 173 -5.04 -16.01 18.93
CA TYR A 173 -4.48 -16.14 17.58
C TYR A 173 -3.26 -15.25 17.33
N ALA A 174 -2.75 -14.54 18.33
CA ALA A 174 -1.67 -13.56 18.19
C ALA A 174 -0.37 -14.14 17.63
N LEU A 175 -0.07 -15.40 17.93
CA LEU A 175 1.14 -16.09 17.50
C LEU A 175 0.90 -17.15 16.40
N TYR A 176 -0.30 -17.19 15.84
CA TYR A 176 -0.64 -18.14 14.79
C TYR A 176 -0.18 -17.63 13.43
N THR A 177 0.21 -18.57 12.57
CA THR A 177 0.30 -18.38 11.13
C THR A 177 -1.04 -18.66 10.45
N VAL A 178 -1.17 -18.30 9.18
CA VAL A 178 -2.33 -18.70 8.36
C VAL A 178 -2.39 -20.23 8.22
N GLU A 179 -1.23 -20.88 8.08
CA GLU A 179 -1.13 -22.35 8.03
C GLU A 179 -1.64 -23.02 9.33
N ASP A 180 -1.37 -22.42 10.51
CA ASP A 180 -1.89 -22.95 11.77
C ASP A 180 -3.42 -22.89 11.82
N LEU A 181 -4.04 -21.90 11.18
CA LEU A 181 -5.50 -21.88 11.00
C LEU A 181 -5.94 -22.95 9.99
N MET A 182 -5.20 -23.17 8.90
CA MET A 182 -5.49 -24.27 7.94
C MET A 182 -5.45 -25.62 8.62
N LYS A 183 -4.44 -25.92 9.46
CA LYS A 183 -4.33 -27.17 10.25
C LYS A 183 -5.56 -27.42 11.12
N LYS A 184 -6.14 -26.39 11.72
CA LYS A 184 -7.36 -26.52 12.53
C LYS A 184 -8.56 -27.06 11.75
N PHE A 185 -8.56 -26.91 10.42
CA PHE A 185 -9.61 -27.41 9.51
C PHE A 185 -9.13 -28.56 8.63
N HIS A 186 -7.93 -29.13 8.90
CA HIS A 186 -7.29 -30.19 8.11
C HIS A 186 -7.11 -29.81 6.63
N LEU A 187 -6.75 -28.54 6.37
CA LEU A 187 -6.57 -27.96 5.03
C LEU A 187 -5.10 -27.66 4.70
N GLU A 188 -4.15 -27.99 5.57
CA GLU A 188 -2.74 -27.67 5.43
C GLU A 188 -2.08 -28.27 4.18
N SER A 189 -2.56 -29.43 3.72
CA SER A 189 -2.10 -30.11 2.50
C SER A 189 -3.03 -29.93 1.30
N TYR A 190 -4.08 -29.09 1.44
CA TYR A 190 -5.04 -28.85 0.36
C TYR A 190 -4.52 -27.78 -0.58
N GLU A 191 -3.82 -28.20 -1.62
CA GLU A 191 -3.06 -27.36 -2.54
C GLU A 191 -3.87 -26.24 -3.21
N PRO A 192 -5.12 -26.47 -3.71
CA PRO A 192 -5.88 -25.39 -4.36
C PRO A 192 -6.15 -24.20 -3.44
N LEU A 193 -6.44 -24.44 -2.15
CA LEU A 193 -6.63 -23.36 -1.19
C LEU A 193 -5.29 -22.69 -0.84
N ARG A 194 -4.20 -23.47 -0.68
CA ARG A 194 -2.87 -22.92 -0.43
C ARG A 194 -2.45 -21.96 -1.53
N GLN A 195 -2.61 -22.34 -2.79
CA GLN A 195 -2.28 -21.49 -3.94
C GLN A 195 -3.08 -20.17 -3.96
N LEU A 196 -4.39 -20.23 -3.67
CA LEU A 196 -5.20 -19.02 -3.53
C LEU A 196 -4.66 -18.11 -2.43
N LEU A 197 -4.40 -18.67 -1.24
CA LEU A 197 -3.95 -17.91 -0.09
C LEU A 197 -2.54 -17.33 -0.33
N ASP A 198 -1.60 -18.12 -0.85
CA ASP A 198 -0.24 -17.67 -1.14
C ASP A 198 -0.22 -16.55 -2.18
N ALA A 199 -1.05 -16.64 -3.22
CA ALA A 199 -1.18 -15.59 -4.23
C ALA A 199 -1.60 -14.26 -3.62
N GLN A 200 -2.59 -14.27 -2.71
CA GLN A 200 -3.08 -13.05 -2.06
C GLN A 200 -2.17 -12.56 -0.94
N LEU A 201 -1.56 -13.46 -0.18
CA LEU A 201 -0.68 -13.12 0.94
C LEU A 201 0.63 -12.51 0.47
N LEU A 202 1.21 -13.01 -0.61
CA LEU A 202 2.44 -12.43 -1.14
C LEU A 202 2.25 -10.96 -1.53
N ASP A 203 1.13 -10.64 -2.17
CA ASP A 203 0.80 -9.25 -2.54
C ASP A 203 0.53 -8.35 -1.33
N ALA A 204 -0.18 -8.86 -0.33
CA ALA A 204 -0.68 -8.05 0.78
C ALA A 204 0.23 -8.02 2.02
N VAL A 205 0.92 -9.13 2.32
CA VAL A 205 1.76 -9.30 3.52
C VAL A 205 3.19 -9.79 3.23
N GLN A 206 3.56 -9.88 1.96
CA GLN A 206 4.91 -10.14 1.45
C GLN A 206 5.49 -11.52 1.85
N THR A 207 4.64 -12.50 2.15
CA THR A 207 5.07 -13.86 2.51
C THR A 207 3.95 -14.88 2.29
N ASP A 208 4.26 -16.16 2.40
CA ASP A 208 3.37 -17.32 2.20
C ASP A 208 2.60 -17.72 3.47
N VAL A 209 1.66 -18.67 3.34
CA VAL A 209 0.79 -19.16 4.44
C VAL A 209 1.59 -19.70 5.63
N SER A 210 2.78 -20.30 5.39
CA SER A 210 3.58 -20.94 6.44
C SER A 210 4.20 -19.94 7.43
N LYS A 211 4.41 -18.69 6.99
CA LYS A 211 5.08 -17.65 7.76
C LYS A 211 4.17 -16.47 8.09
N ALA A 212 3.13 -16.24 7.29
CA ALA A 212 2.22 -15.10 7.41
C ALA A 212 1.50 -15.08 8.76
N ALA A 213 1.69 -14.00 9.53
CA ALA A 213 1.00 -13.81 10.81
C ALA A 213 -0.52 -13.72 10.60
N LEU A 214 -1.28 -14.54 11.32
CA LEU A 214 -2.71 -14.70 11.09
C LEU A 214 -3.50 -13.39 11.26
N LEU A 215 -3.19 -12.57 12.28
CA LEU A 215 -3.97 -11.37 12.55
C LEU A 215 -3.92 -10.36 11.39
N PRO A 216 -2.77 -9.85 10.94
CA PRO A 216 -2.73 -8.94 9.80
C PRO A 216 -3.18 -9.62 8.50
N SER A 217 -2.87 -10.91 8.30
CA SER A 217 -3.28 -11.66 7.13
C SER A 217 -4.79 -11.86 7.03
N SER A 218 -5.48 -11.99 8.17
CA SER A 218 -6.95 -12.09 8.17
C SER A 218 -7.61 -10.86 7.57
N LEU A 219 -7.11 -9.67 7.90
CA LEU A 219 -7.59 -8.42 7.30
C LEU A 219 -7.18 -8.34 5.82
N ALA A 220 -5.94 -8.66 5.48
CA ALA A 220 -5.44 -8.65 4.11
C ALA A 220 -6.26 -9.55 3.17
N LEU A 221 -6.56 -10.78 3.58
CA LEU A 221 -7.34 -11.75 2.80
C LEU A 221 -8.84 -11.41 2.68
N THR A 222 -9.38 -10.57 3.56
CA THR A 222 -10.80 -10.20 3.55
C THR A 222 -11.06 -8.79 3.05
N ILE A 223 -10.03 -7.94 2.92
CA ILE A 223 -10.18 -6.51 2.62
C ILE A 223 -10.84 -6.25 1.27
N TYR A 224 -10.53 -7.06 0.25
CA TYR A 224 -11.12 -6.93 -1.09
C TYR A 224 -12.65 -7.07 -1.07
N ARG A 225 -13.18 -7.89 -0.16
CA ARG A 225 -14.62 -8.14 0.00
C ARG A 225 -15.31 -7.15 0.94
N ARG A 226 -14.56 -6.43 1.78
CA ARG A 226 -15.09 -5.36 2.63
C ARG A 226 -15.48 -4.14 1.83
N GLY A 227 -14.61 -3.74 0.91
CA GLY A 227 -14.81 -2.61 0.01
C GLY A 227 -13.53 -2.33 -0.75
N SER A 228 -13.56 -2.63 -2.03
CA SER A 228 -12.54 -2.25 -3.00
C SER A 228 -13.07 -1.11 -3.83
N PHE A 229 -12.23 -0.10 -4.07
CA PHE A 229 -12.66 1.10 -4.79
C PHE A 229 -11.67 1.46 -5.88
N PHE A 230 -12.20 1.86 -7.01
CA PHE A 230 -11.47 2.59 -8.04
C PHE A 230 -11.66 4.09 -7.80
N ILE A 231 -10.57 4.81 -7.55
CA ILE A 231 -10.60 6.27 -7.44
C ILE A 231 -10.69 6.85 -8.85
N GLU A 232 -11.62 7.73 -9.08
CA GLU A 232 -11.77 8.42 -10.36
C GLU A 232 -10.46 9.15 -10.73
N ASN A 233 -10.00 8.97 -11.96
CA ASN A 233 -8.68 9.40 -12.45
C ASN A 233 -7.46 8.71 -11.77
N GLY A 234 -7.67 7.59 -11.09
CA GLY A 234 -6.63 6.73 -10.50
C GLY A 234 -6.16 7.19 -9.12
N MET A 235 -5.33 6.34 -8.49
CA MET A 235 -4.86 6.52 -7.11
C MET A 235 -4.16 7.85 -6.85
N GLY A 236 -3.50 8.43 -7.85
CA GLY A 236 -2.83 9.72 -7.70
C GLY A 236 -3.76 10.89 -7.38
N GLN A 237 -5.06 10.73 -7.59
CA GLN A 237 -6.06 11.72 -7.22
C GLN A 237 -6.13 11.91 -5.70
N LEU A 238 -5.92 10.86 -4.90
CA LEU A 238 -5.82 10.96 -3.44
C LEU A 238 -4.70 11.94 -3.02
N GLY A 239 -3.51 11.80 -3.61
CA GLY A 239 -2.41 12.74 -3.35
C GLY A 239 -2.73 14.17 -3.76
N LYS A 240 -3.44 14.35 -4.89
CA LYS A 240 -3.83 15.65 -5.42
C LYS A 240 -4.86 16.35 -4.50
N VAL A 241 -5.90 15.66 -4.05
CA VAL A 241 -6.92 16.27 -3.16
C VAL A 241 -6.32 16.64 -1.79
N LEU A 242 -5.46 15.77 -1.22
CA LEU A 242 -4.71 16.09 0.00
C LEU A 242 -3.82 17.33 -0.19
N ALA A 243 -3.08 17.40 -1.30
CA ALA A 243 -2.22 18.54 -1.61
C ALA A 243 -3.00 19.85 -1.79
N ASN A 244 -4.16 19.81 -2.44
CA ASN A 244 -5.03 20.96 -2.57
C ASN A 244 -5.53 21.41 -1.19
N ARG A 245 -6.00 20.49 -0.36
CA ARG A 245 -6.48 20.81 0.99
C ARG A 245 -5.40 21.46 1.87
N ILE A 246 -4.14 20.99 1.76
CA ILE A 246 -3.02 21.62 2.47
C ILE A 246 -2.87 23.09 2.06
N LYS A 247 -2.94 23.40 0.76
CA LYS A 247 -2.85 24.76 0.24
C LYS A 247 -4.02 25.63 0.68
N ASP A 248 -5.25 25.10 0.63
CA ASP A 248 -6.47 25.80 1.08
C ASP A 248 -6.38 26.18 2.56
N LEU A 249 -5.67 25.38 3.35
CA LEU A 249 -5.40 25.62 4.77
C LEU A 249 -4.13 26.50 5.02
N GLY A 250 -3.54 27.05 3.97
CA GLY A 250 -2.37 27.94 4.06
C GLY A 250 -1.02 27.22 4.19
N GLY A 251 -0.98 25.90 3.95
CA GLY A 251 0.29 25.16 3.89
C GLY A 251 0.96 25.28 2.53
N GLU A 252 2.28 25.06 2.50
CA GLU A 252 3.10 25.17 1.31
C GLU A 252 3.61 23.81 0.85
N ILE A 253 3.63 23.58 -0.47
CA ILE A 253 4.20 22.37 -1.09
C ILE A 253 5.23 22.79 -2.14
N LEU A 254 6.49 22.55 -1.84
CA LEU A 254 7.63 22.86 -2.72
C LEU A 254 8.06 21.58 -3.44
N LYS A 255 7.71 21.47 -4.71
CA LYS A 255 8.16 20.39 -5.59
C LYS A 255 9.54 20.69 -6.17
N VAL A 256 10.22 19.63 -6.67
CA VAL A 256 11.62 19.70 -7.17
C VAL A 256 12.54 20.29 -6.08
N SER A 257 12.31 19.87 -4.85
CA SER A 257 12.99 20.37 -3.65
C SER A 257 13.49 19.19 -2.81
N PRO A 258 14.48 18.42 -3.32
CA PRO A 258 15.09 17.35 -2.54
C PRO A 258 15.73 17.92 -1.28
N VAL A 259 15.58 17.21 -0.17
CA VAL A 259 16.27 17.52 1.08
C VAL A 259 17.64 16.87 1.05
N ASP A 260 18.66 17.62 1.36
CA ASP A 260 20.06 17.19 1.35
C ASP A 260 20.55 16.82 2.77
N SER A 261 20.08 17.54 3.80
CA SER A 261 20.50 17.28 5.19
C SER A 261 19.48 17.74 6.24
N LEU A 262 19.54 17.10 7.40
CA LEU A 262 18.81 17.44 8.62
C LEU A 262 19.79 17.61 9.77
N LEU A 263 19.69 18.72 10.52
CA LEU A 263 20.49 18.96 11.70
C LEU A 263 19.60 19.46 12.84
N TYR A 264 19.66 18.79 14.00
CA TYR A 264 18.97 19.26 15.19
C TYR A 264 19.82 20.26 15.96
N GLU A 265 19.30 21.46 16.17
CA GLU A 265 19.95 22.53 16.93
C GLU A 265 19.49 22.50 18.38
N GLU A 266 20.28 21.93 19.27
CA GLU A 266 19.95 21.77 20.69
C GLU A 266 19.64 23.08 21.40
N THR A 267 20.35 24.17 21.08
CA THR A 267 20.16 25.49 21.70
C THR A 267 18.80 26.10 21.37
N ARG A 268 18.34 25.92 20.13
CA ARG A 268 17.05 26.45 19.64
C ARG A 268 15.92 25.43 19.78
N LYS A 269 16.26 24.17 20.00
CA LYS A 269 15.33 23.03 19.98
C LYS A 269 14.53 22.98 18.68
N GLN A 270 15.21 23.16 17.56
CA GLN A 270 14.65 23.20 16.21
C GLN A 270 15.49 22.38 15.26
N TRP A 271 14.85 21.93 14.18
CA TRP A 271 15.51 21.26 13.07
C TRP A 271 15.88 22.27 11.98
N SER A 272 17.13 22.30 11.58
CA SER A 272 17.62 22.94 10.35
C SER A 272 17.49 21.93 9.21
N VAL A 273 16.68 22.27 8.22
CA VAL A 273 16.41 21.44 7.03
C VAL A 273 17.04 22.14 5.83
N THR A 274 18.02 21.48 5.20
CA THR A 274 18.68 22.01 4.01
C THR A 274 18.14 21.30 2.77
N SER A 275 17.67 22.07 1.82
CA SER A 275 17.26 21.63 0.49
C SER A 275 18.02 22.41 -0.57
N ARG A 276 17.98 21.96 -1.84
CA ARG A 276 18.62 22.71 -2.94
C ARG A 276 18.26 24.19 -3.02
N LYS A 277 17.09 24.59 -2.51
CA LYS A 277 16.58 25.95 -2.64
C LYS A 277 16.89 26.83 -1.44
N CYS A 278 16.91 26.27 -0.25
CA CYS A 278 17.13 27.03 0.98
C CYS A 278 17.41 26.13 2.18
N THR A 279 17.93 26.73 3.24
CA THR A 279 17.97 26.16 4.58
C THR A 279 16.96 26.88 5.45
N SER A 280 16.10 26.15 6.15
CA SER A 280 15.06 26.70 7.00
C SER A 280 14.96 25.93 8.32
N SER A 281 14.53 26.63 9.38
CA SER A 281 14.38 26.02 10.72
C SER A 281 12.91 25.70 11.03
N PHE A 282 12.68 24.53 11.64
CA PHE A 282 11.35 24.01 11.97
C PHE A 282 11.28 23.49 13.41
N ASP A 283 10.12 23.64 14.05
CA ASP A 283 9.87 23.11 15.40
C ASP A 283 9.73 21.59 15.43
N ALA A 284 9.33 20.99 14.31
CA ALA A 284 9.27 19.53 14.13
C ALA A 284 9.47 19.14 12.66
N VAL A 285 9.90 17.91 12.42
CA VAL A 285 10.07 17.32 11.09
C VAL A 285 9.34 15.98 11.00
N ILE A 286 8.71 15.73 9.87
CA ILE A 286 8.16 14.42 9.49
C ILE A 286 8.93 13.91 8.28
N ASN A 287 9.60 12.78 8.41
CA ASN A 287 10.24 12.10 7.29
C ASN A 287 9.31 11.04 6.71
N ASN A 288 8.83 11.30 5.49
CA ASN A 288 8.03 10.37 4.67
C ASN A 288 8.78 9.94 3.41
N SER A 289 10.05 10.27 3.29
CA SER A 289 10.84 9.96 2.08
C SER A 289 11.39 8.55 2.05
N GLY A 290 11.52 7.90 3.21
CA GLY A 290 12.24 6.64 3.36
C GLY A 290 13.76 6.78 3.28
N ILE A 291 14.29 8.00 3.09
CA ILE A 291 15.73 8.28 2.99
C ILE A 291 16.27 8.58 4.39
N SER A 292 17.44 8.06 4.71
CA SER A 292 18.18 8.38 5.92
C SER A 292 19.01 9.65 5.75
N PHE A 293 18.94 10.54 6.73
CA PHE A 293 19.76 11.75 6.86
C PHE A 293 20.67 11.67 8.08
N GLY A 294 20.97 10.45 8.55
CA GLY A 294 21.72 10.17 9.75
C GLY A 294 20.93 9.31 10.74
N GLU A 295 21.53 8.98 11.85
CA GLU A 295 20.98 8.05 12.85
C GLU A 295 19.59 8.51 13.36
N GLY A 296 18.63 7.59 13.33
CA GLY A 296 17.27 7.82 13.81
C GLY A 296 16.39 8.67 12.92
N THR A 297 16.84 9.08 11.72
CA THR A 297 16.08 9.93 10.80
C THR A 297 15.20 9.15 9.83
N SER A 298 15.44 7.85 9.69
CA SER A 298 14.59 6.90 8.97
C SER A 298 14.59 5.54 9.67
N TYR A 299 13.67 4.68 9.29
CA TYR A 299 13.78 3.25 9.59
C TYR A 299 14.38 2.56 8.37
N GLU A 300 15.21 1.54 8.61
CA GLU A 300 15.74 0.73 7.51
C GLU A 300 14.58 0.08 6.76
N SER A 301 14.56 0.28 5.45
CA SER A 301 13.49 -0.18 4.57
C SER A 301 13.82 -1.54 3.95
N GLU A 302 15.10 -1.87 3.84
CA GLU A 302 15.55 -3.10 3.23
C GLU A 302 15.81 -4.14 4.33
N ASP A 303 14.89 -5.09 4.44
CA ASP A 303 15.13 -6.35 5.13
C ASP A 303 15.68 -7.33 4.09
N GLU A 304 16.50 -8.29 4.50
CA GLU A 304 17.01 -9.39 3.68
C GLU A 304 15.88 -10.11 2.90
N PHE A 305 14.64 -10.03 3.42
CA PHE A 305 13.45 -10.63 2.82
C PHE A 305 12.49 -9.63 2.16
N SER A 306 12.92 -8.39 1.95
CA SER A 306 12.08 -7.41 1.26
C SER A 306 12.01 -7.70 -0.24
N TRP A 307 10.85 -7.42 -0.84
CA TRP A 307 10.62 -7.62 -2.26
C TRP A 307 10.78 -6.32 -3.05
N GLY A 308 11.22 -6.45 -4.28
CA GLY A 308 11.05 -5.44 -5.32
C GLY A 308 9.87 -5.76 -6.21
N ALA A 309 9.59 -4.89 -7.17
CA ALA A 309 8.60 -5.14 -8.20
C ALA A 309 9.25 -5.22 -9.59
N PHE A 310 8.89 -6.27 -10.33
CA PHE A 310 8.96 -6.26 -11.79
C PHE A 310 7.61 -5.78 -12.29
N ARG A 311 7.59 -4.74 -13.11
CA ARG A 311 6.35 -4.10 -13.54
C ARG A 311 6.31 -3.96 -15.05
N VAL A 312 5.13 -4.18 -15.64
CA VAL A 312 4.86 -3.86 -17.05
C VAL A 312 3.67 -2.90 -17.11
N ASP A 313 3.89 -1.75 -17.69
CA ASP A 313 2.82 -0.79 -18.02
C ASP A 313 2.57 -0.80 -19.51
N ALA A 314 1.32 -0.95 -19.91
CA ALA A 314 0.92 -1.11 -21.31
C ALA A 314 -0.34 -0.34 -21.68
N ILE A 315 -0.48 -0.04 -22.95
CA ILE A 315 -1.69 0.49 -23.56
C ILE A 315 -2.19 -0.53 -24.59
N LEU A 316 -3.46 -0.84 -24.51
CA LEU A 316 -4.16 -1.78 -25.38
C LEU A 316 -5.26 -1.08 -26.18
N SER A 317 -5.60 -1.62 -27.36
CA SER A 317 -6.74 -1.19 -28.14
C SER A 317 -8.05 -1.62 -27.47
N ALA A 318 -8.89 -0.67 -27.10
CA ALA A 318 -10.20 -0.95 -26.52
C ALA A 318 -11.15 -1.63 -27.53
N GLU A 319 -11.11 -1.22 -28.78
CA GLU A 319 -11.91 -1.81 -29.86
C GLU A 319 -11.53 -3.28 -30.11
N GLY A 320 -10.23 -3.56 -30.18
CA GLY A 320 -9.74 -4.92 -30.39
C GLY A 320 -10.11 -5.84 -29.22
N LEU A 321 -9.94 -5.37 -27.98
CA LEU A 321 -10.35 -6.11 -26.79
C LEU A 321 -11.85 -6.38 -26.77
N SER A 322 -12.70 -5.38 -27.02
CA SER A 322 -14.16 -5.52 -27.02
C SER A 322 -14.63 -6.53 -28.09
N ARG A 323 -14.02 -6.50 -29.29
CA ARG A 323 -14.32 -7.44 -30.36
C ARG A 323 -14.03 -8.89 -30.00
N GLN A 324 -12.92 -9.14 -29.31
CA GLN A 324 -12.49 -10.48 -28.93
C GLN A 324 -13.20 -11.00 -27.66
N LEU A 325 -13.52 -10.12 -26.72
CA LEU A 325 -14.18 -10.47 -25.44
C LEU A 325 -15.70 -10.67 -25.58
N LYS A 326 -16.33 -10.28 -26.68
CA LYS A 326 -17.76 -10.52 -26.97
C LYS A 326 -18.68 -10.19 -25.79
N GLU A 327 -18.70 -8.93 -25.36
CA GLU A 327 -19.51 -8.44 -24.23
C GLU A 327 -19.16 -9.00 -22.83
N ARG A 328 -18.12 -9.83 -22.72
CA ARG A 328 -17.63 -10.29 -21.40
C ARG A 328 -17.12 -9.09 -20.61
N ARG A 329 -17.76 -8.80 -19.48
CA ARG A 329 -17.23 -7.79 -18.54
C ARG A 329 -15.99 -8.36 -17.85
N LEU A 330 -14.89 -7.62 -17.93
CA LEU A 330 -13.69 -7.95 -17.18
C LEU A 330 -13.85 -7.50 -15.73
N PRO A 331 -13.35 -8.28 -14.74
CA PRO A 331 -13.11 -7.73 -13.41
C PRO A 331 -12.03 -6.64 -13.49
N PHE A 332 -11.94 -5.82 -12.45
CA PHE A 332 -10.96 -4.75 -12.39
C PHE A 332 -9.52 -5.28 -12.39
N ALA A 333 -9.29 -6.41 -11.75
CA ALA A 333 -7.96 -7.01 -11.58
C ALA A 333 -7.96 -8.53 -11.79
N TYR A 334 -6.77 -9.05 -12.03
CA TYR A 334 -6.47 -10.48 -12.01
C TYR A 334 -5.22 -10.74 -11.19
N GLN A 335 -5.21 -11.88 -10.49
CA GLN A 335 -3.99 -12.54 -10.01
C GLN A 335 -3.86 -13.87 -10.77
N ILE A 336 -2.84 -14.01 -11.59
CA ILE A 336 -2.63 -15.20 -12.43
C ILE A 336 -1.41 -15.94 -11.88
N VAL A 337 -1.62 -17.15 -11.36
CA VAL A 337 -0.52 -18.03 -10.96
C VAL A 337 0.21 -18.51 -12.23
N PRO A 338 1.52 -18.22 -12.38
CA PRO A 338 2.25 -18.54 -13.61
C PRO A 338 2.31 -20.04 -13.89
N SER A 339 2.24 -20.41 -15.16
CA SER A 339 2.41 -21.77 -15.63
C SER A 339 3.86 -22.26 -15.50
N LEU A 340 4.06 -23.57 -15.65
CA LEU A 340 5.40 -24.17 -15.69
C LEU A 340 6.19 -23.75 -16.94
N ASP A 341 5.51 -23.29 -17.98
CA ASP A 341 6.09 -22.90 -19.28
C ASP A 341 6.69 -21.49 -19.30
N SER A 342 6.76 -20.80 -18.14
CA SER A 342 7.35 -19.47 -17.99
C SER A 342 8.62 -19.48 -17.13
N PRO A 343 9.75 -20.04 -17.64
CA PRO A 343 10.97 -20.24 -16.85
C PRO A 343 11.59 -18.94 -16.36
N SER A 344 11.65 -17.87 -17.20
CA SER A 344 12.28 -16.61 -16.82
C SER A 344 11.50 -15.88 -15.72
N ILE A 345 10.15 -15.97 -15.74
CA ILE A 345 9.32 -15.50 -14.62
C ILE A 345 9.70 -16.24 -13.34
N ARG A 346 9.76 -17.58 -13.38
CA ARG A 346 10.02 -18.40 -12.20
C ARG A 346 11.43 -18.22 -11.63
N GLU A 347 12.41 -17.90 -12.47
CA GLU A 347 13.79 -17.65 -12.05
C GLU A 347 14.00 -16.25 -11.46
N THR A 348 13.23 -15.26 -11.92
CA THR A 348 13.47 -13.85 -11.58
C THR A 348 12.38 -13.23 -10.71
N THR A 349 11.19 -13.84 -10.65
CA THR A 349 10.03 -13.32 -9.94
C THR A 349 9.36 -14.40 -9.09
N HIS A 350 8.47 -13.97 -8.20
CA HIS A 350 7.73 -14.83 -7.30
C HIS A 350 6.24 -14.47 -7.27
N GLY A 351 5.41 -15.47 -7.00
CA GLY A 351 3.96 -15.30 -6.84
C GLY A 351 3.21 -15.02 -8.14
N PRO A 352 1.97 -14.54 -8.03
CA PRO A 352 1.12 -14.34 -9.19
C PRO A 352 1.53 -13.13 -10.02
N VAL A 353 1.14 -13.16 -11.30
CA VAL A 353 1.09 -11.98 -12.14
C VAL A 353 -0.15 -11.18 -11.73
N TYR A 354 0.04 -10.03 -11.08
CA TYR A 354 -1.04 -9.13 -10.71
C TYR A 354 -1.30 -8.14 -11.84
N VAL A 355 -2.53 -8.09 -12.34
CA VAL A 355 -2.90 -7.26 -13.50
C VAL A 355 -4.11 -6.41 -13.17
N THR A 356 -4.09 -5.12 -13.53
CA THR A 356 -5.25 -4.24 -13.48
C THR A 356 -5.52 -3.58 -14.83
N PHE A 357 -6.80 -3.34 -15.11
CA PHE A 357 -7.25 -2.66 -16.31
C PHE A 357 -7.99 -1.38 -15.97
N ASN A 358 -7.69 -0.31 -16.69
CA ASN A 358 -8.29 1.01 -16.50
C ASN A 358 -8.46 1.74 -17.83
N HIS A 359 -9.27 2.78 -17.85
CA HIS A 359 -9.23 3.74 -18.94
C HIS A 359 -7.86 4.42 -19.00
N ALA A 360 -7.28 4.51 -20.20
CA ALA A 360 -6.10 5.34 -20.40
C ALA A 360 -6.48 6.81 -20.21
N VAL A 361 -5.65 7.56 -19.49
CA VAL A 361 -5.87 9.00 -19.27
C VAL A 361 -4.67 9.82 -19.75
N ASN A 362 -4.93 10.98 -20.32
CA ASN A 362 -3.90 11.91 -20.77
C ASN A 362 -3.27 12.67 -19.58
N PRO A 363 -2.22 13.50 -19.78
CA PRO A 363 -1.60 14.28 -18.71
C PRO A 363 -2.54 15.25 -17.99
N LYS A 364 -3.66 15.66 -18.59
CA LYS A 364 -4.68 16.51 -17.96
C LYS A 364 -5.64 15.70 -17.07
N GLY A 365 -5.70 14.38 -17.24
CA GLY A 365 -6.61 13.48 -16.54
C GLY A 365 -7.90 13.20 -17.33
N GLU A 366 -7.92 13.54 -18.61
CA GLU A 366 -9.06 13.26 -19.49
C GLU A 366 -8.92 11.84 -20.07
N PRO A 367 -10.01 11.06 -20.16
CA PRO A 367 -9.99 9.75 -20.80
C PRO A 367 -9.47 9.84 -22.24
N VAL A 368 -8.76 8.80 -22.67
CA VAL A 368 -8.31 8.66 -24.06
C VAL A 368 -9.18 7.59 -24.70
N GLU A 369 -10.03 8.01 -25.63
CA GLU A 369 -10.92 7.09 -26.34
C GLU A 369 -10.14 6.02 -27.10
N GLY A 370 -10.70 4.83 -27.14
CA GLY A 370 -10.10 3.70 -27.87
C GLY A 370 -8.91 3.04 -27.17
N GLU A 371 -8.53 3.47 -25.96
CA GLU A 371 -7.39 2.92 -25.24
C GLU A 371 -7.74 2.39 -23.84
N VAL A 372 -7.20 1.22 -23.52
CA VAL A 372 -7.22 0.63 -22.18
C VAL A 372 -5.80 0.60 -21.64
N MET A 373 -5.61 1.10 -20.44
CA MET A 373 -4.35 0.98 -19.71
C MET A 373 -4.32 -0.34 -18.96
N MET A 374 -3.28 -1.12 -19.16
CA MET A 374 -2.98 -2.32 -18.40
C MET A 374 -1.74 -2.08 -17.55
N THR A 375 -1.83 -2.41 -16.27
CA THR A 375 -0.72 -2.34 -15.33
C THR A 375 -0.49 -3.71 -14.72
N VAL A 376 0.75 -4.18 -14.80
CA VAL A 376 1.15 -5.50 -14.33
C VAL A 376 2.23 -5.38 -13.26
N SER A 377 2.18 -6.22 -12.24
CA SER A 377 3.21 -6.29 -11.19
C SER A 377 3.48 -7.74 -10.79
N LEU A 378 4.76 -8.07 -10.61
CA LEU A 378 5.24 -9.33 -10.03
C LEU A 378 6.25 -9.01 -8.94
N HIS A 379 6.29 -9.81 -7.88
CA HIS A 379 7.33 -9.72 -6.87
C HIS A 379 8.66 -10.24 -7.42
N THR A 380 9.76 -9.60 -7.09
CA THR A 380 11.11 -10.00 -7.50
C THR A 380 12.11 -9.73 -6.39
N GLU A 381 13.17 -10.53 -6.31
CA GLU A 381 14.26 -10.29 -5.36
C GLU A 381 14.99 -8.99 -5.68
N LEU A 382 15.38 -8.23 -4.65
CA LEU A 382 16.04 -6.94 -4.81
C LEU A 382 17.39 -7.03 -5.55
N GLY A 383 18.16 -8.07 -5.24
CA GLY A 383 19.54 -8.22 -5.71
C GLY A 383 19.68 -8.89 -7.07
N ILE A 384 18.66 -9.59 -7.57
CA ILE A 384 18.81 -10.41 -8.78
C ILE A 384 19.16 -9.57 -10.01
N TRP A 385 18.52 -8.43 -10.17
CA TRP A 385 18.68 -7.53 -11.31
C TRP A 385 20.04 -6.80 -11.35
N SER A 386 20.73 -6.72 -10.21
CA SER A 386 22.09 -6.14 -10.12
C SER A 386 23.21 -7.12 -10.47
N ARG A 387 22.90 -8.40 -10.62
CA ARG A 387 23.87 -9.46 -10.94
C ARG A 387 24.15 -9.56 -12.44
N TYR A 388 23.25 -9.02 -13.26
CA TYR A 388 23.33 -9.09 -14.72
C TYR A 388 24.22 -7.99 -15.28
N THR A 389 24.98 -8.32 -16.32
CA THR A 389 25.60 -7.34 -17.21
C THR A 389 24.52 -6.51 -17.92
N GLU A 390 24.89 -5.39 -18.54
CA GLU A 390 23.91 -4.52 -19.21
C GLU A 390 23.13 -5.24 -20.32
N ASP A 391 23.80 -6.10 -21.09
CA ASP A 391 23.17 -6.84 -22.19
C ASP A 391 22.30 -7.99 -21.68
N GLU A 392 22.75 -8.72 -20.66
CA GLU A 392 21.95 -9.73 -19.98
C GLU A 392 20.70 -9.11 -19.35
N TYR A 393 20.86 -7.96 -18.66
CA TYR A 393 19.75 -7.24 -18.08
C TYR A 393 18.67 -6.88 -19.12
N LYS A 394 19.07 -6.34 -20.28
CA LYS A 394 18.14 -6.01 -21.36
C LYS A 394 17.41 -7.26 -21.87
N ARG A 395 18.18 -8.32 -22.17
CA ARG A 395 17.67 -9.59 -22.70
C ARG A 395 16.70 -10.28 -21.71
N ILE A 396 17.09 -10.40 -20.44
CA ILE A 396 16.26 -11.06 -19.41
C ILE A 396 14.99 -10.23 -19.13
N LYS A 397 15.12 -8.91 -19.02
CA LYS A 397 13.97 -8.02 -18.85
C LYS A 397 12.95 -8.15 -19.99
N GLU A 398 13.41 -8.23 -21.24
CA GLU A 398 12.57 -8.44 -22.41
C GLU A 398 11.91 -9.83 -22.37
N GLN A 399 12.66 -10.87 -22.03
CA GLN A 399 12.13 -12.23 -21.91
C GLN A 399 11.06 -12.34 -20.82
N VAL A 400 11.31 -11.81 -19.63
CA VAL A 400 10.32 -11.79 -18.52
C VAL A 400 9.07 -11.00 -18.95
N THR A 401 9.23 -9.88 -19.65
CA THR A 401 8.10 -9.11 -20.19
C THR A 401 7.25 -9.95 -21.15
N LYS A 402 7.91 -10.65 -22.08
CA LYS A 402 7.24 -11.51 -23.07
C LYS A 402 6.49 -12.68 -22.40
N GLU A 403 7.13 -13.35 -21.44
CA GLU A 403 6.49 -14.42 -20.68
C GLU A 403 5.31 -13.89 -19.84
N THR A 404 5.46 -12.72 -19.20
CA THR A 404 4.37 -12.06 -18.46
C THR A 404 3.16 -11.78 -19.35
N LEU A 405 3.36 -11.23 -20.54
CA LEU A 405 2.29 -11.01 -21.50
C LEU A 405 1.68 -12.35 -21.99
N SER A 406 2.46 -13.41 -22.06
CA SER A 406 1.97 -14.76 -22.41
C SER A 406 1.08 -15.37 -21.33
N GLU A 407 1.42 -15.17 -20.05
CA GLU A 407 0.58 -15.61 -18.95
C GLU A 407 -0.77 -14.86 -18.93
N ILE A 408 -0.76 -13.56 -19.21
CA ILE A 408 -1.98 -12.76 -19.30
C ILE A 408 -2.83 -13.20 -20.51
N GLU A 409 -2.19 -13.50 -21.65
CA GLU A 409 -2.86 -13.96 -22.87
C GLU A 409 -3.71 -15.21 -22.66
N ARG A 410 -3.37 -16.07 -21.70
CA ARG A 410 -4.18 -17.25 -21.34
C ARG A 410 -5.59 -16.88 -20.86
N VAL A 411 -5.78 -15.66 -20.41
CA VAL A 411 -7.02 -15.18 -19.77
C VAL A 411 -7.67 -14.07 -20.59
N ILE A 412 -6.85 -13.17 -21.14
CA ILE A 412 -7.26 -11.97 -21.85
C ILE A 412 -6.39 -11.80 -23.11
N PRO A 413 -6.99 -11.57 -24.28
CA PRO A 413 -6.26 -11.41 -25.55
C PRO A 413 -5.52 -10.06 -25.59
N VAL A 414 -4.34 -10.00 -24.97
CA VAL A 414 -3.56 -8.76 -24.87
C VAL A 414 -2.55 -8.56 -25.99
N LYS A 415 -1.98 -9.65 -26.55
CA LYS A 415 -0.86 -9.54 -27.51
C LYS A 415 -1.23 -8.85 -28.81
N GLU A 416 -2.36 -9.23 -29.42
CA GLU A 416 -2.84 -8.65 -30.67
C GLU A 416 -3.37 -7.22 -30.50
N ASN A 417 -3.70 -6.84 -29.26
CA ASN A 417 -4.24 -5.54 -28.90
C ASN A 417 -3.20 -4.57 -28.34
N LEU A 418 -1.95 -4.99 -28.25
CA LEU A 418 -0.87 -4.22 -27.61
C LEU A 418 -0.44 -3.05 -28.51
N LEU A 419 -0.66 -1.82 -28.03
CA LEU A 419 -0.21 -0.59 -28.69
C LEU A 419 1.13 -0.11 -28.14
N PHE A 420 1.40 -0.37 -26.85
CA PHE A 420 2.62 0.02 -26.16
C PHE A 420 2.82 -0.84 -24.92
N ALA A 421 4.08 -1.21 -24.61
CA ALA A 421 4.47 -1.79 -23.34
C ALA A 421 5.87 -1.31 -22.94
N GLU A 422 6.06 -1.10 -21.64
CA GLU A 422 7.37 -0.78 -21.05
C GLU A 422 7.49 -1.47 -19.70
N ALA A 423 8.64 -2.09 -19.43
CA ALA A 423 8.89 -2.77 -18.16
C ALA A 423 9.84 -1.98 -17.26
N GLY A 424 9.63 -2.09 -15.95
CA GLY A 424 10.47 -1.59 -14.87
C GLY A 424 10.91 -2.70 -13.93
N THR A 425 12.08 -2.55 -13.31
CA THR A 425 12.68 -3.48 -12.34
C THR A 425 13.00 -2.73 -11.05
N PRO A 426 13.46 -3.37 -9.97
CA PRO A 426 13.96 -2.68 -8.77
C PRO A 426 14.99 -1.57 -9.07
N LEU A 427 15.84 -1.75 -10.09
CA LEU A 427 16.78 -0.70 -10.50
C LEU A 427 16.08 0.53 -11.12
N THR A 428 14.95 0.33 -11.78
CA THR A 428 14.11 1.44 -12.27
C THR A 428 13.50 2.21 -11.09
N TYR A 429 13.01 1.50 -10.07
CA TYR A 429 12.48 2.12 -8.85
C TYR A 429 13.57 2.89 -8.09
N GLU A 430 14.76 2.30 -7.91
CA GLU A 430 15.91 2.99 -7.29
C GLU A 430 16.21 4.32 -7.98
N ARG A 431 16.27 4.30 -9.32
CA ARG A 431 16.58 5.49 -10.12
C ARG A 431 15.55 6.61 -9.95
N TYR A 432 14.25 6.29 -9.92
CA TYR A 432 13.19 7.30 -9.93
C TYR A 432 12.62 7.61 -8.54
N ILE A 433 12.57 6.61 -7.66
CA ILE A 433 11.97 6.75 -6.33
C ILE A 433 13.04 6.81 -5.23
N GLY A 434 14.24 6.29 -5.49
CA GLY A 434 15.37 6.28 -4.55
C GLY A 434 15.40 5.08 -3.61
N LYS A 435 14.63 4.03 -3.91
CA LYS A 435 14.63 2.76 -3.19
C LYS A 435 14.27 1.61 -4.13
N ARG A 436 14.79 0.40 -3.87
CA ARG A 436 14.51 -0.83 -4.63
C ARG A 436 13.30 -1.58 -4.09
N ALA A 437 13.18 -1.60 -2.76
CA ALA A 437 12.12 -2.33 -2.07
C ALA A 437 10.76 -1.63 -2.22
N VAL A 438 9.70 -2.43 -2.37
CA VAL A 438 8.31 -2.00 -2.40
C VAL A 438 7.48 -2.94 -1.53
N GLY A 439 6.40 -2.45 -0.92
CA GLY A 439 5.49 -3.27 -0.11
C GLY A 439 5.92 -3.46 1.35
N GLY A 440 7.00 -2.82 1.79
CA GLY A 440 7.49 -2.90 3.17
C GLY A 440 8.19 -4.21 3.50
N PHE A 441 8.04 -4.71 4.71
CA PHE A 441 8.65 -5.95 5.20
C PHE A 441 7.61 -7.08 5.30
N PRO A 442 8.04 -8.36 5.18
CA PRO A 442 7.15 -9.50 5.34
C PRO A 442 6.49 -9.54 6.72
N LEU A 443 5.16 -9.65 6.77
CA LEU A 443 4.39 -9.72 8.03
C LEU A 443 4.37 -11.16 8.58
N THR A 444 5.54 -11.69 8.91
CA THR A 444 5.66 -12.95 9.67
C THR A 444 5.22 -12.73 11.12
N VAL A 445 4.96 -13.80 11.87
CA VAL A 445 4.61 -13.72 13.31
C VAL A 445 5.63 -12.89 14.08
N ARG A 446 6.93 -13.11 13.85
CA ARG A 446 8.00 -12.32 14.46
C ARG A 446 7.95 -10.86 14.04
N ASN A 447 7.86 -10.59 12.74
CA ASN A 447 7.91 -9.23 12.20
C ASN A 447 6.66 -8.43 12.58
N ALA A 448 5.47 -9.04 12.59
CA ALA A 448 4.24 -8.39 13.00
C ALA A 448 4.28 -7.85 14.44
N ILE A 449 5.11 -8.44 15.30
CA ILE A 449 5.31 -8.01 16.69
C ILE A 449 6.48 -7.03 16.81
N THR A 450 7.60 -7.29 16.13
CA THR A 450 8.88 -6.60 16.36
C THR A 450 9.17 -5.47 15.39
N LYS A 451 8.64 -5.52 14.18
CA LYS A 451 8.95 -4.58 13.09
C LYS A 451 8.10 -3.30 13.08
N PRO A 452 6.81 -3.29 13.49
CA PRO A 452 6.07 -2.04 13.51
C PRO A 452 6.79 -1.00 14.36
N LYS A 453 7.32 0.02 13.71
CA LYS A 453 8.02 1.11 14.40
C LYS A 453 7.02 2.21 14.73
N SER A 454 7.23 2.85 15.90
CA SER A 454 6.45 4.04 16.26
C SER A 454 6.63 5.13 15.20
N VAL A 455 5.60 5.94 14.98
CA VAL A 455 5.76 7.18 14.19
C VAL A 455 6.75 8.17 14.83
N ARG A 456 7.12 7.99 16.11
CA ARG A 456 8.16 8.78 16.77
C ARG A 456 9.53 8.15 16.55
N SER A 457 10.46 8.92 16.04
CA SER A 457 11.86 8.54 15.97
C SER A 457 12.53 8.57 17.36
N SER A 458 13.78 8.13 17.45
CA SER A 458 14.65 8.34 18.61
C SER A 458 15.12 9.79 18.78
N GLN A 459 15.06 10.58 17.70
CA GLN A 459 15.47 11.97 17.68
C GLN A 459 14.33 12.92 18.18
N PRO A 460 14.67 14.04 18.85
CA PRO A 460 13.68 14.99 19.34
C PRO A 460 12.84 15.59 18.21
N GLN A 461 11.52 15.68 18.38
CA GLN A 461 10.58 16.29 17.43
C GLN A 461 10.71 15.81 15.97
N LEU A 462 11.28 14.63 15.77
CA LEU A 462 11.34 13.96 14.47
C LEU A 462 10.36 12.78 14.44
N TYR A 463 9.61 12.70 13.36
CA TYR A 463 8.60 11.66 13.16
C TYR A 463 8.83 10.98 11.81
N ILE A 464 8.53 9.69 11.74
CA ILE A 464 8.69 8.89 10.52
C ILE A 464 7.33 8.31 10.16
N VAL A 465 6.92 8.45 8.91
CA VAL A 465 5.63 7.97 8.41
C VAL A 465 5.78 7.24 7.07
N GLY A 466 4.70 6.62 6.63
CA GLY A 466 4.68 5.80 5.43
C GLY A 466 4.78 4.31 5.77
N GLU A 467 5.22 3.51 4.80
CA GLU A 467 5.26 2.04 4.92
C GLU A 467 6.23 1.49 5.98
N GLN A 468 7.18 2.30 6.46
CA GLN A 468 8.17 1.93 7.47
C GLN A 468 7.65 2.09 8.91
N ALA A 469 6.61 2.89 9.10
CA ALA A 469 6.00 3.13 10.41
C ALA A 469 4.67 2.38 10.57
N PHE A 470 4.25 2.15 11.83
CA PHE A 470 2.95 1.54 12.11
C PHE A 470 1.79 2.34 11.46
N PRO A 471 0.81 1.69 10.80
CA PRO A 471 0.53 0.24 10.75
C PRO A 471 1.37 -0.58 9.77
N GLY A 472 2.14 0.03 8.88
CA GLY A 472 2.99 -0.64 7.90
C GLY A 472 2.63 -0.28 6.46
N PRO A 473 2.86 -1.20 5.49
CA PRO A 473 2.64 -0.95 4.07
C PRO A 473 1.17 -0.77 3.70
N GLY A 474 0.94 -0.20 2.51
CA GLY A 474 -0.38 0.07 1.93
C GLY A 474 -0.83 1.52 2.07
N THR A 475 -1.70 1.96 1.16
CA THR A 475 -2.16 3.36 1.07
C THR A 475 -2.93 3.79 2.31
N LEU A 476 -3.88 2.97 2.78
CA LEU A 476 -4.62 3.21 4.02
C LEU A 476 -3.69 3.26 5.24
N SER A 477 -2.78 2.31 5.36
CA SER A 477 -1.79 2.25 6.44
C SER A 477 -0.88 3.47 6.45
N SER A 478 -0.44 3.92 5.28
CA SER A 478 0.35 5.15 5.13
C SER A 478 -0.42 6.39 5.57
N ALA A 479 -1.71 6.51 5.20
CA ALA A 479 -2.57 7.60 5.67
C ALA A 479 -2.73 7.58 7.20
N LEU A 480 -2.96 6.42 7.79
CA LEU A 480 -3.05 6.24 9.25
C LEU A 480 -1.73 6.62 9.95
N SER A 481 -0.58 6.23 9.40
CA SER A 481 0.72 6.64 9.97
C SER A 481 0.87 8.16 10.00
N GLY A 482 0.45 8.84 8.93
CA GLY A 482 0.41 10.30 8.85
C GLY A 482 -0.50 10.93 9.90
N TYR A 483 -1.70 10.39 10.09
CA TYR A 483 -2.62 10.80 11.16
C TYR A 483 -2.00 10.62 12.56
N TYR A 484 -1.34 9.49 12.82
CA TYR A 484 -0.69 9.23 14.11
C TYR A 484 0.47 10.19 14.37
N ALA A 485 1.27 10.53 13.36
CA ALA A 485 2.34 11.51 13.49
C ALA A 485 1.79 12.91 13.78
N ALA A 486 0.77 13.37 13.04
CA ALA A 486 0.12 14.65 13.30
C ALA A 486 -0.45 14.73 14.72
N ARG A 487 -1.21 13.71 15.16
CA ARG A 487 -1.72 13.61 16.52
C ARG A 487 -0.60 13.67 17.57
N SER A 488 0.53 13.03 17.29
CA SER A 488 1.68 13.00 18.17
C SER A 488 2.33 14.37 18.29
N ILE A 489 2.57 15.06 17.18
CA ILE A 489 3.12 16.43 17.14
C ILE A 489 2.22 17.39 17.91
N MET A 490 0.91 17.37 17.65
CA MET A 490 -0.04 18.24 18.35
C MET A 490 0.01 18.07 19.88
N LYS A 491 0.15 16.84 20.38
CA LYS A 491 0.25 16.56 21.81
C LYS A 491 1.60 16.91 22.38
N ASP A 492 2.68 16.59 21.68
CA ASP A 492 4.05 16.79 22.16
C ASP A 492 4.40 18.30 22.18
N LEU A 493 4.08 19.07 21.14
CA LEU A 493 4.34 20.52 21.09
C LEU A 493 3.45 21.32 22.06
N LYS A 494 2.17 20.94 22.25
CA LYS A 494 1.31 21.57 23.28
C LYS A 494 1.88 21.38 24.70
N ARG A 495 2.51 20.24 24.96
CA ARG A 495 3.14 19.95 26.26
C ARG A 495 4.40 20.78 26.49
N LEU A 496 5.25 20.92 25.48
CA LEU A 496 6.46 21.77 25.53
C LEU A 496 6.12 23.25 25.77
N SER A 497 5.00 23.75 25.24
CA SER A 497 4.56 25.14 25.48
C SER A 497 4.09 25.40 26.90
N LYS A 498 3.59 24.38 27.62
CA LYS A 498 3.21 24.49 29.03
C LYS A 498 4.42 24.53 29.97
N TRP A 499 5.50 23.81 29.63
CA TRP A 499 6.72 23.79 30.45
C TRP A 499 7.57 25.06 30.34
N LYS A 500 7.40 25.86 29.27
CA LYS A 500 8.06 27.17 29.12
C LYS A 500 7.39 28.30 29.93
N ARG A 501 6.30 28.01 30.67
CA ARG A 501 5.57 28.98 31.50
C ARG A 501 5.85 28.83 32.98
N TYR A 502 6.77 27.97 33.37
CA TYR A 502 7.35 27.80 34.70
C TYR A 502 8.88 27.90 34.57
#